data_80d955c89cee7cec6b619b28a0af17f4
#
_entry.id   80d955c89cee7cec6b619b28a0af17f4
#
_cell.length_a   1.000
_cell.length_b   1.000
_cell.length_c   1.000
_cell.angle_alpha   90.00
_cell.angle_beta   90.00
_cell.angle_gamma   90.00
#
_symmetry.space_group_name_H-M   'P 1'
#
loop_
_entity.id
_entity.type
_entity.pdbx_description
1 polymer ?
#
loop_
_entity_poly.entity_id
_entity_poly.type
_entity_poly.pdbx_seq_one_letter_code
_entity_poly.pdbx_strand_id
1 'polypeptide(L)'
;MNVLEFIREKKDDFQENTAQFKAMIEPRFKSLSDKINHKITNTLNNPWIAGFSSFDSSTLFSLKKELIHPSVEQAVSVLEKKIGVETFVGDWETIDQDRINQFASLTDDNQWIHTDPERAKLESPFRTTIAHGFLTLAMIPKLTESIQSKNTIYPQAKMMVNYGLNQVRFPFPVRSGSKIRARSKLIQITPMKKSIELVNEVSIEVENKKRLACVAETV
;
A
#
# COMPACT_ATOMS: atom_id res chain seq x y z
N MET A 1 24.23 23.56 17.42
CA MET A 1 24.07 22.15 16.97
C MET A 1 23.90 22.17 15.47
N ASN A 2 24.83 21.54 14.75
CA ASN A 2 24.83 21.57 13.27
C ASN A 2 23.76 20.58 12.76
N VAL A 3 23.02 20.94 11.70
CA VAL A 3 21.95 20.11 11.11
C VAL A 3 22.45 18.70 10.73
N LEU A 4 23.73 18.58 10.36
CA LEU A 4 24.35 17.28 10.04
C LEU A 4 24.56 16.41 11.29
N GLU A 5 24.86 17.00 12.44
CA GLU A 5 24.97 16.27 13.72
C GLU A 5 23.60 15.79 14.20
N PHE A 6 22.57 16.62 14.08
CA PHE A 6 21.19 16.23 14.40
C PHE A 6 20.67 15.07 13.53
N ILE A 7 20.97 15.10 12.22
CA ILE A 7 20.58 14.01 11.31
C ILE A 7 21.33 12.71 11.63
N ARG A 8 22.59 12.82 12.05
CA ARG A 8 23.39 11.65 12.42
C ARG A 8 22.91 11.00 13.70
N GLU A 9 22.66 11.82 14.73
CA GLU A 9 22.09 11.38 16.01
C GLU A 9 20.73 10.71 15.84
N LYS A 10 19.83 11.29 15.03
CA LYS A 10 18.53 10.70 14.71
C LYS A 10 18.60 9.42 13.89
N LYS A 11 19.61 9.25 13.07
CA LYS A 11 19.84 8.01 12.30
C LYS A 11 20.31 6.88 13.22
N ASP A 12 21.18 7.20 14.18
CA ASP A 12 21.70 6.23 15.14
C ASP A 12 20.60 5.81 16.13
N ASP A 13 19.80 6.75 16.65
CA ASP A 13 18.59 6.50 17.45
C ASP A 13 17.58 5.61 16.72
N PHE A 14 17.39 5.81 15.41
CA PHE A 14 16.47 5.01 14.62
C PHE A 14 16.97 3.59 14.40
N GLN A 15 18.29 3.40 14.19
CA GLN A 15 18.89 2.07 14.06
C GLN A 15 18.84 1.29 15.39
N GLU A 16 19.12 1.96 16.51
CA GLU A 16 19.07 1.35 17.85
C GLU A 16 17.63 0.97 18.24
N ASN A 17 16.65 1.84 18.00
CA ASN A 17 15.23 1.54 18.20
C ASN A 17 14.73 0.40 17.31
N THR A 18 15.22 0.32 16.08
CA THR A 18 14.86 -0.79 15.16
C THR A 18 15.44 -2.11 15.64
N ALA A 19 16.66 -2.11 16.15
CA ALA A 19 17.31 -3.29 16.70
C ALA A 19 16.63 -3.76 17.99
N GLN A 20 16.29 -2.83 18.91
CA GLN A 20 15.54 -3.13 20.13
C GLN A 20 14.11 -3.63 19.83
N PHE A 21 13.41 -3.03 18.87
CA PHE A 21 12.11 -3.47 18.43
C PHE A 21 12.16 -4.88 17.80
N LYS A 22 13.17 -5.16 16.99
CA LYS A 22 13.42 -6.48 16.39
C LYS A 22 13.73 -7.51 17.49
N ALA A 23 14.61 -7.20 18.43
CA ALA A 23 14.94 -8.08 19.57
C ALA A 23 13.73 -8.37 20.48
N MET A 24 12.79 -7.42 20.61
CA MET A 24 11.58 -7.60 21.39
C MET A 24 10.52 -8.46 20.67
N ILE A 25 10.47 -8.41 19.34
CA ILE A 25 9.47 -9.13 18.52
C ILE A 25 9.96 -10.54 18.13
N GLU A 26 11.23 -10.72 17.80
CA GLU A 26 11.78 -12.03 17.40
C GLU A 26 11.48 -13.17 18.40
N PRO A 27 11.63 -13.00 19.72
CA PRO A 27 11.29 -14.07 20.68
C PRO A 27 9.81 -14.41 20.69
N ARG A 28 8.93 -13.41 20.50
CA ARG A 28 7.47 -13.60 20.44
C ARG A 28 7.04 -14.27 19.14
N PHE A 29 7.66 -13.91 18.02
CA PHE A 29 7.44 -14.55 16.72
C PHE A 29 7.92 -16.01 16.73
N LYS A 30 9.11 -16.27 17.29
CA LYS A 30 9.65 -17.63 17.45
C LYS A 30 8.75 -18.48 18.35
N SER A 31 8.33 -17.95 19.50
CA SER A 31 7.37 -18.62 20.41
C SER A 31 6.01 -18.88 19.77
N LEU A 32 5.51 -17.97 18.90
CA LEU A 32 4.28 -18.15 18.14
C LEU A 32 4.44 -19.22 17.06
N SER A 33 5.54 -19.19 16.33
CA SER A 33 5.91 -20.19 15.33
C SER A 33 6.06 -21.58 15.95
N ASP A 34 6.73 -21.68 17.10
CA ASP A 34 6.91 -22.94 17.83
C ASP A 34 5.56 -23.47 18.37
N LYS A 35 4.68 -22.60 18.86
CA LYS A 35 3.32 -22.98 19.29
C LYS A 35 2.45 -23.44 18.12
N ILE A 36 2.58 -22.83 16.96
CA ILE A 36 1.86 -23.24 15.74
C ILE A 36 2.42 -24.59 15.26
N ASN A 37 3.74 -24.74 15.18
CA ASN A 37 4.37 -26.01 14.81
C ASN A 37 4.04 -27.14 15.79
N HIS A 38 4.02 -26.86 17.09
CA HIS A 38 3.64 -27.85 18.12
C HIS A 38 2.15 -28.25 18.03
N LYS A 39 1.26 -27.30 17.68
CA LYS A 39 -0.16 -27.61 17.42
C LYS A 39 -0.31 -28.46 16.16
N ILE A 40 0.43 -28.14 15.09
CA ILE A 40 0.39 -28.90 13.84
C ILE A 40 0.94 -30.32 14.06
N THR A 41 2.07 -30.48 14.77
CA THR A 41 2.65 -31.80 15.07
C THR A 41 1.73 -32.64 15.96
N ASN A 42 1.09 -32.05 16.96
CA ASN A 42 0.11 -32.76 17.80
C ASN A 42 -1.17 -33.12 17.03
N THR A 43 -1.56 -32.33 16.05
CA THR A 43 -2.70 -32.64 15.17
C THR A 43 -2.35 -33.75 14.17
N LEU A 44 -1.10 -33.79 13.68
CA LEU A 44 -0.60 -34.82 12.76
C LEU A 44 -0.39 -36.18 13.44
N ASN A 45 -0.15 -36.22 14.75
CA ASN A 45 -0.06 -37.46 15.54
C ASN A 45 -1.41 -38.02 15.98
N ASN A 46 -2.54 -37.44 15.56
CA ASN A 46 -3.85 -37.97 15.78
C ASN A 46 -4.09 -39.20 14.89
N PRO A 47 -4.43 -40.41 15.44
CA PRO A 47 -4.61 -41.62 14.62
C PRO A 47 -5.64 -41.47 13.49
N TRP A 48 -6.59 -40.56 13.63
CA TRP A 48 -7.60 -40.24 12.61
C TRP A 48 -7.01 -39.46 11.42
N ILE A 49 -5.85 -38.82 11.60
CA ILE A 49 -5.18 -38.02 10.56
C ILE A 49 -3.95 -38.77 10.01
N ALA A 50 -3.51 -39.84 10.65
CA ALA A 50 -2.40 -40.69 10.17
C ALA A 50 -2.63 -41.28 8.77
N GLY A 51 -3.89 -41.38 8.32
CA GLY A 51 -4.24 -41.69 6.93
C GLY A 51 -3.99 -40.59 5.92
N PHE A 52 -3.73 -39.35 6.37
CA PHE A 52 -3.42 -38.19 5.51
C PHE A 52 -1.92 -37.89 5.37
N SER A 53 -1.07 -38.64 6.07
CA SER A 53 0.41 -38.42 6.05
C SER A 53 1.11 -38.84 4.76
N SER A 54 0.36 -39.38 3.78
CA SER A 54 0.88 -39.74 2.45
C SER A 54 0.50 -38.74 1.34
N PHE A 55 -0.04 -37.57 1.69
CA PHE A 55 -0.29 -36.53 0.69
C PHE A 55 1.06 -35.88 0.32
N ASP A 56 1.57 -36.26 -0.85
CA ASP A 56 2.67 -35.56 -1.51
C ASP A 56 2.33 -34.09 -1.74
N SER A 57 3.34 -33.23 -1.69
CA SER A 57 3.19 -31.79 -1.97
C SER A 57 2.55 -31.51 -3.32
N SER A 58 2.72 -32.38 -4.30
CA SER A 58 2.04 -32.33 -5.60
C SER A 58 0.52 -32.53 -5.49
N THR A 59 0.08 -33.42 -4.61
CA THR A 59 -1.34 -33.68 -4.35
C THR A 59 -2.01 -32.50 -3.62
N LEU A 60 -1.32 -31.91 -2.63
CA LEU A 60 -1.79 -30.67 -1.97
C LEU A 60 -1.85 -29.48 -2.93
N PHE A 61 -0.88 -29.37 -3.82
CA PHE A 61 -0.86 -28.36 -4.86
C PHE A 61 -2.02 -28.55 -5.87
N SER A 62 -2.27 -29.81 -6.27
CA SER A 62 -3.40 -30.17 -7.14
C SER A 62 -4.74 -29.90 -6.48
N LEU A 63 -4.94 -30.26 -5.19
CA LEU A 63 -6.15 -29.94 -4.43
C LEU A 63 -6.37 -28.43 -4.25
N LYS A 64 -5.29 -27.66 -4.07
CA LYS A 64 -5.36 -26.20 -4.01
C LYS A 64 -5.76 -25.61 -5.37
N LYS A 65 -5.31 -26.22 -6.46
CA LYS A 65 -5.66 -25.83 -7.83
C LYS A 65 -7.13 -26.12 -8.16
N GLU A 66 -7.68 -27.26 -7.70
CA GLU A 66 -9.11 -27.58 -7.89
C GLU A 66 -10.08 -26.65 -7.17
N LEU A 67 -9.57 -25.86 -6.19
CA LEU A 67 -10.38 -24.91 -5.43
C LEU A 67 -10.46 -23.52 -6.07
N ILE A 68 -9.65 -23.23 -7.08
CA ILE A 68 -9.66 -21.92 -7.77
C ILE A 68 -10.67 -21.97 -8.92
N HIS A 69 -11.53 -20.95 -8.97
CA HIS A 69 -12.53 -20.87 -10.05
C HIS A 69 -11.85 -20.64 -11.41
N PRO A 70 -12.26 -21.32 -12.50
CA PRO A 70 -11.60 -21.22 -13.82
C PRO A 70 -11.44 -19.78 -14.34
N SER A 71 -12.40 -18.89 -14.05
CA SER A 71 -12.30 -17.48 -14.44
C SER A 71 -11.16 -16.73 -13.71
N VAL A 72 -10.80 -17.16 -12.50
CA VAL A 72 -9.67 -16.61 -11.75
C VAL A 72 -8.37 -17.08 -12.40
N GLU A 73 -8.24 -18.36 -12.74
CA GLU A 73 -7.05 -18.89 -13.41
C GLU A 73 -6.80 -18.17 -14.75
N GLN A 74 -7.85 -17.98 -15.53
CA GLN A 74 -7.78 -17.25 -16.80
C GLN A 74 -7.32 -15.80 -16.58
N ALA A 75 -7.86 -15.10 -15.57
CA ALA A 75 -7.49 -13.73 -15.27
C ALA A 75 -6.02 -13.65 -14.79
N VAL A 76 -5.59 -14.58 -13.91
CA VAL A 76 -4.21 -14.67 -13.41
C VAL A 76 -3.23 -14.83 -14.57
N SER A 77 -3.47 -15.73 -15.52
CA SER A 77 -2.57 -15.96 -16.65
C SER A 77 -2.35 -14.71 -17.54
N VAL A 78 -3.35 -13.83 -17.59
CA VAL A 78 -3.25 -12.55 -18.30
C VAL A 78 -2.48 -11.51 -17.47
N LEU A 79 -2.76 -11.46 -16.16
CA LEU A 79 -2.19 -10.46 -15.25
C LEU A 79 -0.72 -10.74 -14.93
N GLU A 80 -0.31 -12.00 -14.84
CA GLU A 80 1.10 -12.39 -14.61
C GLU A 80 2.06 -11.74 -15.62
N LYS A 81 1.62 -11.59 -16.87
CA LYS A 81 2.40 -10.93 -17.93
C LYS A 81 2.58 -9.42 -17.71
N LYS A 82 1.78 -8.84 -16.80
CA LYS A 82 1.83 -7.41 -16.47
C LYS A 82 2.61 -7.12 -15.20
N ILE A 83 3.08 -8.14 -14.48
CA ILE A 83 3.89 -7.94 -13.27
C ILE A 83 5.17 -7.21 -13.62
N GLY A 84 5.48 -6.16 -12.86
CA GLY A 84 6.65 -5.30 -13.06
C GLY A 84 6.52 -4.26 -14.16
N VAL A 85 5.43 -4.28 -14.94
CA VAL A 85 5.17 -3.32 -16.01
C VAL A 85 4.28 -2.19 -15.50
N GLU A 86 4.53 -0.95 -15.94
CA GLU A 86 3.61 0.17 -15.69
C GLU A 86 2.29 -0.11 -16.41
N THR A 87 1.21 -0.19 -15.64
CA THR A 87 -0.12 -0.56 -16.15
C THR A 87 -1.02 0.65 -16.38
N PHE A 88 -0.69 1.79 -15.77
CA PHE A 88 -1.53 2.99 -15.85
C PHE A 88 -0.76 4.26 -15.56
N VAL A 89 -1.10 5.32 -16.29
CA VAL A 89 -0.70 6.71 -16.04
C VAL A 89 -1.95 7.57 -16.14
N GLY A 90 -2.31 8.21 -15.02
CA GLY A 90 -3.52 9.04 -14.92
C GLY A 90 -3.33 10.45 -15.46
N ASP A 91 -4.44 11.15 -15.56
CA ASP A 91 -4.47 12.57 -15.89
C ASP A 91 -4.07 13.45 -14.70
N TRP A 92 -3.68 14.69 -15.01
CA TRP A 92 -3.35 15.68 -13.99
C TRP A 92 -4.60 16.20 -13.29
N GLU A 93 -4.61 16.13 -11.96
CA GLU A 93 -5.68 16.63 -11.10
C GLU A 93 -5.16 17.73 -10.19
N THR A 94 -5.88 18.86 -10.11
CA THR A 94 -5.50 19.99 -9.26
C THR A 94 -5.90 19.74 -7.80
N ILE A 95 -5.01 20.00 -6.89
CA ILE A 95 -5.24 20.02 -5.44
C ILE A 95 -5.26 21.47 -4.98
N ASP A 96 -6.45 22.07 -5.02
CA ASP A 96 -6.67 23.44 -4.59
C ASP A 96 -6.91 23.55 -3.07
N GLN A 97 -7.00 24.80 -2.58
CA GLN A 97 -7.21 25.08 -1.15
C GLN A 97 -8.58 24.59 -0.68
N ASP A 98 -9.61 24.68 -1.53
CA ASP A 98 -10.96 24.27 -1.16
C ASP A 98 -11.02 22.77 -0.89
N ARG A 99 -10.37 21.94 -1.72
CA ARG A 99 -10.27 20.49 -1.51
C ARG A 99 -9.51 20.16 -0.22
N ILE A 100 -8.44 20.89 0.09
CA ILE A 100 -7.69 20.73 1.34
C ILE A 100 -8.59 21.08 2.55
N ASN A 101 -9.33 22.18 2.48
CA ASN A 101 -10.24 22.61 3.54
C ASN A 101 -11.39 21.61 3.76
N GLN A 102 -11.95 21.05 2.68
CA GLN A 102 -12.99 20.03 2.77
C GLN A 102 -12.45 18.77 3.46
N PHE A 103 -11.23 18.34 3.13
CA PHE A 103 -10.60 17.19 3.76
C PHE A 103 -10.31 17.47 5.25
N ALA A 104 -9.79 18.65 5.58
CA ALA A 104 -9.56 19.07 6.95
C ALA A 104 -10.85 19.04 7.78
N SER A 105 -11.94 19.56 7.23
CA SER A 105 -13.26 19.55 7.88
C SER A 105 -13.82 18.13 8.07
N LEU A 106 -13.58 17.23 7.11
CA LEU A 106 -14.05 15.84 7.18
C LEU A 106 -13.31 15.03 8.24
N THR A 107 -12.03 15.32 8.45
CA THR A 107 -11.13 14.53 9.29
C THR A 107 -10.79 15.20 10.62
N ASP A 108 -11.28 16.43 10.84
CA ASP A 108 -10.93 17.31 11.96
C ASP A 108 -9.43 17.66 12.06
N ASP A 109 -8.63 17.38 11.01
CA ASP A 109 -7.22 17.78 10.93
C ASP A 109 -7.10 19.21 10.39
N ASN A 110 -7.41 20.18 11.26
CA ASN A 110 -7.42 21.61 10.94
C ASN A 110 -6.09 22.30 11.25
N GLN A 111 -4.95 21.61 11.13
CA GLN A 111 -3.66 22.22 11.34
C GLN A 111 -3.45 23.41 10.38
N TRP A 112 -2.93 24.52 10.93
CA TRP A 112 -2.72 25.75 10.19
C TRP A 112 -1.91 25.61 8.90
N ILE A 113 -0.97 24.65 8.87
CA ILE A 113 -0.15 24.36 7.70
C ILE A 113 -0.98 23.88 6.50
N HIS A 114 -2.21 23.43 6.73
CA HIS A 114 -3.16 23.00 5.71
C HIS A 114 -4.23 24.05 5.43
N THR A 115 -4.70 24.74 6.49
CA THR A 115 -5.96 25.50 6.45
C THR A 115 -5.80 27.02 6.52
N ASP A 116 -4.60 27.53 6.83
CA ASP A 116 -4.35 28.97 6.97
C ASP A 116 -3.29 29.46 5.97
N PRO A 117 -3.71 29.92 4.76
CA PRO A 117 -2.79 30.38 3.73
C PRO A 117 -1.95 31.60 4.15
N GLU A 118 -2.52 32.53 4.93
CA GLU A 118 -1.81 33.75 5.36
C GLU A 118 -0.68 33.39 6.33
N ARG A 119 -1.00 32.59 7.33
CA ARG A 119 0.00 32.08 8.25
C ARG A 119 1.03 31.20 7.56
N ALA A 120 0.61 30.33 6.68
CA ALA A 120 1.51 29.45 5.93
C ALA A 120 2.49 30.22 5.04
N LYS A 121 2.07 31.34 4.48
CA LYS A 121 2.94 32.23 3.71
C LYS A 121 4.09 32.81 4.53
N LEU A 122 3.83 33.11 5.81
CA LEU A 122 4.80 33.73 6.71
C LEU A 122 5.68 32.69 7.43
N GLU A 123 5.05 31.66 8.00
CA GLU A 123 5.69 30.74 8.96
C GLU A 123 6.07 29.38 8.35
N SER A 124 5.34 28.93 7.28
CA SER A 124 5.63 27.61 6.69
C SER A 124 6.95 27.60 5.94
N PRO A 125 7.77 26.53 6.06
CA PRO A 125 8.95 26.34 5.24
C PRO A 125 8.61 26.21 3.75
N PHE A 126 7.34 25.93 3.44
CA PHE A 126 6.86 25.80 2.05
C PHE A 126 6.34 27.12 1.48
N ARG A 127 6.20 28.18 2.31
CA ARG A 127 5.67 29.51 1.94
C ARG A 127 4.25 29.48 1.36
N THR A 128 3.51 28.44 1.63
CA THR A 128 2.12 28.21 1.25
C THR A 128 1.57 27.06 2.08
N THR A 129 0.26 26.87 2.04
CA THR A 129 -0.36 25.65 2.57
C THR A 129 0.01 24.43 1.75
N ILE A 130 -0.03 23.28 2.37
CA ILE A 130 0.19 21.97 1.74
C ILE A 130 -1.00 21.05 2.00
N ALA A 131 -1.24 20.12 1.10
CA ALA A 131 -2.23 19.06 1.29
C ALA A 131 -1.79 18.10 2.41
N HIS A 132 -2.77 17.55 3.12
CA HIS A 132 -2.55 16.42 4.01
C HIS A 132 -1.96 15.25 3.22
N GLY A 133 -1.02 14.53 3.81
CA GLY A 133 -0.52 13.29 3.21
C GLY A 133 -1.65 12.29 2.96
N PHE A 134 -2.58 12.18 3.92
CA PHE A 134 -3.75 11.30 3.80
C PHE A 134 -4.74 11.75 2.72
N LEU A 135 -4.88 13.06 2.43
CA LEU A 135 -5.64 13.51 1.26
C LEU A 135 -4.99 13.01 -0.03
N THR A 136 -3.66 13.17 -0.15
CA THR A 136 -2.92 12.69 -1.33
C THR A 136 -3.10 11.18 -1.52
N LEU A 137 -3.07 10.40 -0.44
CA LEU A 137 -3.32 8.96 -0.45
C LEU A 137 -4.77 8.62 -0.84
N ALA A 138 -5.75 9.32 -0.25
CA ALA A 138 -7.17 9.13 -0.52
C ALA A 138 -7.56 9.46 -1.97
N MET A 139 -6.75 10.23 -2.68
CA MET A 139 -6.95 10.51 -4.11
C MET A 139 -6.57 9.33 -5.03
N ILE A 140 -5.88 8.31 -4.54
CA ILE A 140 -5.41 7.18 -5.38
C ILE A 140 -6.55 6.57 -6.21
N PRO A 141 -7.74 6.23 -5.66
CA PRO A 141 -8.80 5.62 -6.46
C PRO A 141 -9.27 6.49 -7.62
N LYS A 142 -9.32 7.82 -7.42
CA LYS A 142 -9.63 8.76 -8.49
C LYS A 142 -8.50 8.86 -9.52
N LEU A 143 -7.27 9.02 -9.04
CA LEU A 143 -6.09 9.23 -9.90
C LEU A 143 -5.70 7.98 -10.70
N THR A 144 -6.11 6.79 -10.27
CA THR A 144 -5.92 5.51 -10.98
C THR A 144 -7.16 5.08 -11.74
N GLU A 145 -8.24 5.86 -11.74
CA GLU A 145 -9.54 5.54 -12.35
C GLU A 145 -10.12 4.19 -11.88
N SER A 146 -9.65 3.66 -10.76
CA SER A 146 -10.06 2.36 -10.24
C SER A 146 -11.51 2.31 -9.79
N ILE A 147 -12.15 3.46 -9.56
CA ILE A 147 -13.56 3.61 -9.16
C ILE A 147 -14.52 3.77 -10.35
N GLN A 148 -14.02 3.89 -11.58
CA GLN A 148 -14.88 4.05 -12.74
C GLN A 148 -15.53 2.72 -13.12
N SER A 149 -16.79 2.79 -13.60
CA SER A 149 -17.56 1.61 -14.03
C SER A 149 -16.94 0.86 -15.21
N LYS A 150 -16.06 1.53 -15.96
CA LYS A 150 -15.22 0.95 -17.00
C LYS A 150 -13.77 1.00 -16.56
N ASN A 151 -13.42 0.13 -15.60
CA ASN A 151 -12.02 0.02 -15.16
C ASN A 151 -11.17 -0.45 -16.35
N THR A 152 -10.31 0.44 -16.84
CA THR A 152 -9.46 0.17 -18.00
C THR A 152 -8.27 -0.73 -17.65
N ILE A 153 -7.86 -0.74 -16.39
CA ILE A 153 -6.74 -1.56 -15.91
C ILE A 153 -7.16 -3.02 -15.74
N TYR A 154 -8.34 -3.24 -15.15
CA TYR A 154 -8.89 -4.57 -14.85
C TYR A 154 -10.31 -4.73 -15.38
N PRO A 155 -10.51 -4.77 -16.71
CA PRO A 155 -11.85 -4.71 -17.32
C PRO A 155 -12.74 -5.92 -17.01
N GLN A 156 -12.16 -7.01 -16.53
CA GLN A 156 -12.88 -8.23 -16.16
C GLN A 156 -13.31 -8.24 -14.68
N ALA A 157 -12.83 -7.30 -13.88
CA ALA A 157 -13.19 -7.19 -12.47
C ALA A 157 -14.64 -6.69 -12.33
N LYS A 158 -15.47 -7.46 -11.64
CA LYS A 158 -16.86 -7.04 -11.32
C LYS A 158 -16.88 -5.99 -10.21
N MET A 159 -15.90 -6.03 -9.32
CA MET A 159 -15.75 -5.14 -8.17
C MET A 159 -14.27 -5.08 -7.77
N MET A 160 -13.82 -3.88 -7.42
CA MET A 160 -12.54 -3.63 -6.80
C MET A 160 -12.78 -3.20 -5.35
N VAL A 161 -12.04 -3.77 -4.42
CA VAL A 161 -12.13 -3.45 -2.99
C VAL A 161 -10.76 -3.02 -2.51
N ASN A 162 -10.70 -1.91 -1.83
CA ASN A 162 -9.50 -1.44 -1.15
C ASN A 162 -9.30 -2.31 0.10
N TYR A 163 -8.41 -3.28 0.03
CA TYR A 163 -8.20 -4.24 1.10
C TYR A 163 -7.17 -3.76 2.12
N GLY A 164 -6.15 -3.04 1.66
CA GLY A 164 -5.13 -2.53 2.55
C GLY A 164 -3.99 -1.81 1.85
N LEU A 165 -2.98 -1.51 2.66
CA LEU A 165 -1.74 -0.86 2.25
C LEU A 165 -0.57 -1.57 2.93
N ASN A 166 0.41 -2.04 2.17
CA ASN A 166 1.62 -2.63 2.74
C ASN A 166 2.61 -1.57 3.19
N GLN A 167 2.82 -0.57 2.33
CA GLN A 167 3.74 0.54 2.60
C GLN A 167 3.17 1.85 2.06
N VAL A 168 3.43 2.93 2.81
CA VAL A 168 3.11 4.30 2.37
C VAL A 168 4.23 5.23 2.78
N ARG A 169 4.65 6.13 1.89
CA ARG A 169 5.60 7.21 2.15
C ARG A 169 5.16 8.48 1.44
N PHE A 170 5.41 9.62 2.08
CA PHE A 170 5.14 10.97 1.56
C PHE A 170 6.44 11.76 1.43
N PRO A 171 7.27 11.48 0.40
CA PRO A 171 8.62 12.08 0.31
C PRO A 171 8.64 13.56 -0.03
N PHE A 172 7.54 14.10 -0.57
CA PHE A 172 7.46 15.49 -0.99
C PHE A 172 6.04 16.06 -0.80
N PRO A 173 5.92 17.29 -0.22
CA PRO A 173 4.62 17.90 0.01
C PRO A 173 3.94 18.35 -1.28
N VAL A 174 2.63 18.19 -1.33
CA VAL A 174 1.76 18.76 -2.37
C VAL A 174 1.33 20.15 -1.91
N ARG A 175 1.82 21.20 -2.56
CA ARG A 175 1.41 22.58 -2.27
C ARG A 175 -0.01 22.83 -2.80
N SER A 176 -0.77 23.67 -2.10
CA SER A 176 -2.05 24.15 -2.61
C SER A 176 -1.91 24.73 -4.02
N GLY A 177 -2.82 24.38 -4.93
CA GLY A 177 -2.79 24.73 -6.35
C GLY A 177 -1.90 23.85 -7.24
N SER A 178 -1.16 22.88 -6.68
CA SER A 178 -0.37 21.94 -7.48
C SER A 178 -1.25 20.92 -8.18
N LYS A 179 -0.77 20.44 -9.33
CA LYS A 179 -1.37 19.29 -10.01
C LYS A 179 -0.61 18.03 -9.67
N ILE A 180 -1.35 16.94 -9.47
CA ILE A 180 -0.82 15.61 -9.21
C ILE A 180 -1.42 14.58 -10.17
N ARG A 181 -0.71 13.49 -10.41
CA ARG A 181 -1.24 12.32 -11.13
C ARG A 181 -0.65 11.03 -10.54
N ALA A 182 -1.32 9.92 -10.76
CA ALA A 182 -0.81 8.61 -10.37
C ALA A 182 -0.19 7.87 -11.55
N ARG A 183 0.85 7.08 -11.22
CA ARG A 183 1.33 5.95 -12.03
C ARG A 183 1.13 4.69 -11.24
N SER A 184 0.70 3.62 -11.90
CA SER A 184 0.47 2.33 -11.25
C SER A 184 1.25 1.23 -11.95
N LYS A 185 1.83 0.34 -11.15
CA LYS A 185 2.54 -0.85 -11.60
C LYS A 185 2.08 -2.04 -10.75
N LEU A 186 1.62 -3.09 -11.40
CA LEU A 186 1.28 -4.34 -10.72
C LEU A 186 2.56 -5.04 -10.27
N ILE A 187 2.69 -5.36 -8.97
CA ILE A 187 3.90 -5.98 -8.41
C ILE A 187 3.67 -7.40 -7.88
N GLN A 188 2.45 -7.73 -7.47
CA GLN A 188 2.13 -9.06 -6.97
C GLN A 188 0.69 -9.46 -7.27
N ILE A 189 0.48 -10.76 -7.45
CA ILE A 189 -0.83 -11.39 -7.65
C ILE A 189 -0.92 -12.58 -6.72
N THR A 190 -2.02 -12.67 -5.98
CA THR A 190 -2.34 -13.83 -5.14
C THR A 190 -3.73 -14.35 -5.54
N PRO A 191 -3.82 -15.48 -6.25
CA PRO A 191 -5.10 -16.07 -6.60
C PRO A 191 -5.80 -16.64 -5.36
N MET A 192 -7.08 -16.36 -5.24
CA MET A 192 -7.98 -16.90 -4.22
C MET A 192 -9.11 -17.70 -4.87
N LYS A 193 -9.96 -18.36 -4.09
CA LYS A 193 -11.03 -19.23 -4.60
C LYS A 193 -11.93 -18.58 -5.66
N LYS A 194 -12.35 -17.32 -5.46
CA LYS A 194 -13.27 -16.56 -6.33
C LYS A 194 -12.84 -15.12 -6.59
N SER A 195 -11.64 -14.75 -6.17
CA SER A 195 -11.09 -13.40 -6.29
C SER A 195 -9.60 -13.46 -6.52
N ILE A 196 -9.01 -12.31 -6.79
CA ILE A 196 -7.57 -12.15 -6.92
C ILE A 196 -7.18 -10.98 -6.02
N GLU A 197 -6.21 -11.19 -5.14
CA GLU A 197 -5.54 -10.10 -4.45
C GLU A 197 -4.44 -9.55 -5.37
N LEU A 198 -4.43 -8.25 -5.54
CA LEU A 198 -3.48 -7.54 -6.38
C LEU A 198 -2.71 -6.54 -5.53
N VAL A 199 -1.40 -6.58 -5.58
CA VAL A 199 -0.57 -5.53 -4.99
C VAL A 199 -0.07 -4.63 -6.12
N ASN A 200 -0.43 -3.34 -6.03
CA ASN A 200 0.02 -2.33 -6.97
C ASN A 200 0.94 -1.32 -6.27
N GLU A 201 2.10 -1.06 -6.82
CA GLU A 201 2.91 0.10 -6.49
C GLU A 201 2.31 1.32 -7.20
N VAL A 202 1.83 2.28 -6.41
CA VAL A 202 1.26 3.54 -6.91
C VAL A 202 2.18 4.67 -6.52
N SER A 203 2.67 5.40 -7.52
CA SER A 203 3.48 6.61 -7.36
C SER A 203 2.67 7.83 -7.73
N ILE A 204 2.62 8.85 -6.85
CA ILE A 204 1.96 10.12 -7.14
C ILE A 204 3.02 11.16 -7.47
N GLU A 205 2.96 11.65 -8.71
CA GLU A 205 3.80 12.73 -9.23
C GLU A 205 3.18 14.10 -8.95
N VAL A 206 4.03 15.12 -8.80
CA VAL A 206 3.63 16.52 -8.79
C VAL A 206 4.14 17.17 -10.07
N GLU A 207 3.29 17.91 -10.77
CA GLU A 207 3.63 18.58 -12.03
C GLU A 207 4.89 19.45 -11.89
N ASN A 208 5.82 19.32 -12.82
CA ASN A 208 7.10 20.02 -12.83
C ASN A 208 8.01 19.76 -11.62
N LYS A 209 7.82 18.65 -10.90
CA LYS A 209 8.71 18.21 -9.82
C LYS A 209 9.29 16.83 -10.11
N LYS A 210 10.57 16.64 -9.72
CA LYS A 210 11.24 15.34 -9.85
C LYS A 210 10.94 14.39 -8.70
N ARG A 211 10.48 14.91 -7.56
CA ARG A 211 10.20 14.11 -6.35
C ARG A 211 8.74 13.72 -6.33
N LEU A 212 8.48 12.49 -5.93
CA LEU A 212 7.15 11.94 -5.78
C LEU A 212 6.48 12.48 -4.50
N ALA A 213 5.19 12.80 -4.57
CA ALA A 213 4.41 13.21 -3.42
C ALA A 213 4.02 12.03 -2.52
N CYS A 214 3.74 10.89 -3.13
CA CYS A 214 3.38 9.67 -2.42
C CYS A 214 3.93 8.46 -3.19
N VAL A 215 4.34 7.43 -2.44
CA VAL A 215 4.55 6.08 -2.94
C VAL A 215 3.81 5.15 -2.02
N ALA A 216 2.91 4.34 -2.56
CA ALA A 216 2.08 3.42 -1.79
C ALA A 216 2.00 2.05 -2.48
N GLU A 217 2.06 0.99 -1.69
CA GLU A 217 1.68 -0.36 -2.14
C GLU A 217 0.23 -0.60 -1.71
N THR A 218 -0.68 -0.53 -2.68
CA THR A 218 -2.12 -0.77 -2.47
C THR A 218 -2.47 -2.22 -2.71
N VAL A 219 -3.34 -2.75 -1.84
CA VAL A 219 -3.82 -4.12 -1.92
C VAL A 219 -5.32 -4.15 -2.16
#